data_3b6d972f8c582c23a3fc318181aae701
#
_entry.id   3b6d972f8c582c23a3fc318181aae701
#
_cell.length_a   1.000
_cell.length_b   1.000
_cell.length_c   1.000
_cell.angle_alpha   90.00
_cell.angle_beta   90.00
_cell.angle_gamma   90.00
#
_symmetry.space_group_name_H-M   'P 1'
#
loop_
_entity.id
_entity.type
_entity.pdbx_description
1 polymer ?
#
loop_
_entity_poly.entity_id
_entity_poly.type
_entity_poly.pdbx_seq_one_letter_code
_entity_poly.pdbx_strand_id
1 'polypeptide(L)'
;MASGMTNMTPNTTGDTILKVEHLSMRFGGLMAINDFSFEAKRGEITALIGPNGAGKTTVFNCITGFYKPTMGMITMRQQSGEAHLLERLPDFEITKKAKVARTFQNIRLFSGLTVLENLLVAQHNALMKLSLIHI
;
A
#
# COMPACT_ATOMS: atom_id res chain seq x y z
N MET A 1 14.40 -13.92 -3.89
CA MET A 1 13.92 -14.69 -2.74
C MET A 1 13.65 -13.77 -1.56
N ALA A 2 12.57 -13.99 -0.87
CA ALA A 2 12.16 -13.12 0.24
C ALA A 2 12.84 -13.41 1.58
N SER A 3 13.80 -14.34 1.61
CA SER A 3 14.47 -14.79 2.85
C SER A 3 15.28 -13.70 3.56
N GLY A 4 15.63 -12.62 2.86
CA GLY A 4 16.37 -11.50 3.45
C GLY A 4 15.51 -10.37 4.02
N MET A 5 14.18 -10.45 3.91
CA MET A 5 13.28 -9.44 4.45
C MET A 5 13.01 -9.65 5.94
N THR A 6 13.07 -8.55 6.70
CA THR A 6 12.78 -8.54 8.12
C THR A 6 11.75 -7.46 8.42
N ASN A 7 10.78 -7.79 9.25
CA ASN A 7 9.83 -6.85 9.79
C ASN A 7 10.39 -6.26 11.09
N MET A 8 10.52 -4.93 11.14
CA MET A 8 11.03 -4.18 12.30
C MET A 8 9.88 -3.52 13.07
N THR A 9 8.76 -4.20 13.23
CA THR A 9 7.64 -3.67 14.02
C THR A 9 7.93 -3.79 15.51
N PRO A 10 7.93 -2.71 16.30
CA PRO A 10 8.08 -2.83 17.74
C PRO A 10 6.88 -3.58 18.35
N ASN A 11 7.15 -4.34 19.38
CA ASN A 11 6.13 -5.16 20.05
C ASN A 11 5.27 -4.28 20.97
N THR A 12 4.43 -3.44 20.38
CA THR A 12 3.54 -2.54 21.10
C THR A 12 2.09 -3.01 21.00
N THR A 13 1.29 -2.62 21.97
CA THR A 13 -0.13 -2.99 22.09
C THR A 13 -1.06 -2.14 21.21
N GLY A 14 -0.55 -1.54 20.14
CA GLY A 14 -1.35 -0.72 19.21
C GLY A 14 -2.30 -1.54 18.34
N ASP A 15 -3.34 -0.88 17.83
CA ASP A 15 -4.32 -1.46 16.92
C ASP A 15 -3.69 -1.76 15.56
N THR A 16 -3.86 -2.98 15.04
CA THR A 16 -3.35 -3.37 13.72
C THR A 16 -4.15 -2.71 12.61
N ILE A 17 -3.49 -1.88 11.81
CA ILE A 17 -4.10 -1.21 10.67
C ILE A 17 -3.93 -2.01 9.37
N LEU A 18 -2.78 -2.63 9.19
CA LEU A 18 -2.46 -3.45 8.01
C LEU A 18 -1.97 -4.82 8.47
N LYS A 19 -2.58 -5.86 7.94
CA LYS A 19 -2.17 -7.24 8.19
C LYS A 19 -1.94 -7.94 6.86
N VAL A 20 -0.73 -8.44 6.68
CA VAL A 20 -0.35 -9.25 5.52
C VAL A 20 -0.12 -10.68 6.00
N GLU A 21 -0.83 -11.63 5.42
CA GLU A 21 -0.81 -13.03 5.84
C GLU A 21 -0.43 -13.93 4.67
N HIS A 22 0.66 -14.67 4.83
CA HIS A 22 1.14 -15.71 3.90
C HIS A 22 1.23 -15.21 2.46
N LEU A 23 1.73 -13.98 2.28
CA LEU A 23 1.86 -13.36 0.97
C LEU A 23 2.90 -14.10 0.14
N SER A 24 2.48 -14.54 -1.05
CA SER A 24 3.36 -15.16 -2.03
C SER A 24 3.10 -14.54 -3.40
N MET A 25 4.16 -14.24 -4.13
CA MET A 25 4.08 -13.69 -5.47
C MET A 25 5.06 -14.38 -6.40
N ARG A 26 4.53 -14.94 -7.47
CA ARG A 26 5.31 -15.65 -8.48
C ARG A 26 5.16 -14.95 -9.84
N PHE A 27 6.27 -14.70 -10.50
CA PHE A 27 6.32 -14.24 -11.88
C PHE A 27 6.88 -15.35 -12.75
N GLY A 28 5.99 -16.07 -13.47
CA GLY A 28 6.40 -17.25 -14.23
C GLY A 28 7.07 -18.29 -13.34
N GLY A 29 8.33 -18.62 -13.60
CA GLY A 29 9.12 -19.55 -12.78
C GLY A 29 9.81 -18.93 -11.57
N LEU A 30 9.76 -17.59 -11.43
CA LEU A 30 10.44 -16.86 -10.36
C LEU A 30 9.49 -16.60 -9.18
N MET A 31 9.88 -17.08 -7.99
CA MET A 31 9.21 -16.76 -6.74
C MET A 31 9.79 -15.46 -6.16
N ALA A 32 9.08 -14.34 -6.34
CA ALA A 32 9.53 -13.03 -5.83
C ALA A 32 9.29 -12.86 -4.34
N ILE A 33 8.18 -13.38 -3.82
CA ILE A 33 7.84 -13.41 -2.39
C ILE A 33 7.36 -14.82 -2.07
N ASN A 34 7.86 -15.39 -0.98
CA ASN A 34 7.50 -16.72 -0.54
C ASN A 34 7.07 -16.69 0.93
N ASP A 35 5.77 -16.81 1.16
CA ASP A 35 5.15 -16.93 2.48
C ASP A 35 5.59 -15.84 3.47
N PHE A 36 5.38 -14.59 3.09
CA PHE A 36 5.75 -13.44 3.91
C PHE A 36 4.54 -12.89 4.66
N SER A 37 4.69 -12.74 5.98
CA SER A 37 3.63 -12.21 6.86
C SER A 37 4.17 -11.09 7.73
N PHE A 38 3.39 -10.03 7.92
CA PHE A 38 3.70 -8.97 8.88
C PHE A 38 2.45 -8.18 9.24
N GLU A 39 2.56 -7.38 10.30
CA GLU A 39 1.52 -6.46 10.73
C GLU A 39 2.11 -5.05 10.91
N ALA A 40 1.30 -4.05 10.58
CA ALA A 40 1.61 -2.65 10.87
C ALA A 40 0.55 -2.09 11.81
N LYS A 41 1.00 -1.41 12.86
CA LYS A 41 0.14 -0.83 13.90
C LYS A 41 -0.21 0.62 13.58
N ARG A 42 -1.39 1.02 14.01
CA ARG A 42 -1.86 2.41 13.86
C ARG A 42 -0.96 3.38 14.63
N GLY A 43 -0.60 4.48 13.98
CA GLY A 43 0.24 5.52 14.57
C GLY A 43 1.72 5.18 14.66
N GLU A 44 2.16 4.08 14.06
CA GLU A 44 3.55 3.64 14.08
C GLU A 44 4.17 3.64 12.67
N ILE A 45 5.49 3.75 12.62
CA ILE A 45 6.26 3.55 11.40
C ILE A 45 6.73 2.10 11.37
N THR A 46 6.32 1.36 10.34
CA THR A 46 6.77 -0.02 10.11
C THR A 46 7.72 -0.04 8.94
N ALA A 47 8.90 -0.64 9.11
CA ALA A 47 9.92 -0.74 8.08
C ALA A 47 10.08 -2.18 7.57
N LEU A 48 10.23 -2.31 6.26
CA LEU A 48 10.67 -3.54 5.61
C LEU A 48 12.14 -3.40 5.24
N ILE A 49 12.98 -4.27 5.80
CA ILE A 49 14.43 -4.24 5.62
C ILE A 49 14.88 -5.52 4.93
N GLY A 50 15.78 -5.36 3.98
CA GLY A 50 16.38 -6.48 3.26
C GLY A 50 17.25 -6.00 2.12
N PRO A 51 18.11 -6.89 1.57
CA PRO A 51 18.94 -6.54 0.43
C PRO A 51 18.12 -6.28 -0.84
N ASN A 52 18.74 -5.67 -1.85
CA ASN A 52 18.15 -5.52 -3.16
C ASN A 52 17.79 -6.90 -3.74
N GLY A 53 16.60 -7.03 -4.30
CA GLY A 53 16.11 -8.32 -4.82
C GLY A 53 15.44 -9.21 -3.77
N ALA A 54 15.30 -8.76 -2.51
CA ALA A 54 14.60 -9.52 -1.47
C ALA A 54 13.07 -9.48 -1.60
N GLY A 55 12.51 -8.70 -2.54
CA GLY A 55 11.07 -8.62 -2.77
C GLY A 55 10.36 -7.44 -2.11
N LYS A 56 11.08 -6.48 -1.51
CA LYS A 56 10.47 -5.31 -0.84
C LYS A 56 9.53 -4.53 -1.75
N THR A 57 9.99 -4.17 -2.94
CA THR A 57 9.17 -3.44 -3.92
C THR A 57 7.97 -4.26 -4.36
N THR A 58 8.10 -5.56 -4.49
CA THR A 58 6.99 -6.46 -4.84
C THR A 58 5.93 -6.49 -3.75
N VAL A 59 6.31 -6.48 -2.47
CA VAL A 59 5.37 -6.36 -1.35
C VAL A 59 4.58 -5.06 -1.45
N PHE A 60 5.25 -3.93 -1.67
CA PHE A 60 4.57 -2.64 -1.85
C PHE A 60 3.65 -2.62 -3.07
N ASN A 61 4.06 -3.25 -4.17
CA ASN A 61 3.22 -3.37 -5.36
C ASN A 61 1.97 -4.22 -5.11
N CYS A 62 2.05 -5.24 -4.29
CA CYS A 62 0.89 -6.03 -3.88
C CYS A 62 -0.05 -5.23 -2.97
N ILE A 63 0.49 -4.48 -2.00
CA ILE A 63 -0.31 -3.66 -1.10
C ILE A 63 -1.03 -2.53 -1.84
N THR A 64 -0.38 -1.92 -2.83
CA THR A 64 -0.94 -0.80 -3.59
C THR A 64 -1.76 -1.23 -4.82
N GLY A 65 -1.88 -2.52 -5.08
CA GLY A 65 -2.73 -3.06 -6.14
C GLY A 65 -2.09 -3.16 -7.52
N PHE A 66 -0.82 -2.79 -7.69
CA PHE A 66 -0.11 -2.96 -8.96
C PHE A 66 0.00 -4.42 -9.36
N TYR A 67 0.15 -5.31 -8.38
CA TYR A 67 0.16 -6.74 -8.61
C TYR A 67 -0.89 -7.42 -7.73
N LYS A 68 -1.57 -8.41 -8.28
CA LYS A 68 -2.40 -9.31 -7.48
C LYS A 68 -1.51 -10.43 -6.97
N PRO A 69 -1.46 -10.67 -5.64
CA PRO A 69 -0.64 -11.75 -5.11
C PRO A 69 -1.12 -13.12 -5.62
N THR A 70 -0.17 -14.04 -5.79
CA THR A 70 -0.49 -15.41 -6.16
C THR A 70 -1.22 -16.13 -5.04
N MET A 71 -0.79 -15.88 -3.79
CA MET A 71 -1.42 -16.40 -2.57
C MET A 71 -1.31 -15.38 -1.46
N GLY A 72 -2.16 -15.51 -0.47
CA GLY A 72 -2.14 -14.68 0.74
C GLY A 72 -3.26 -13.68 0.82
N MET A 73 -3.32 -13.00 1.96
CA MET A 73 -4.33 -11.99 2.26
C MET A 73 -3.68 -10.70 2.74
N ILE A 74 -4.22 -9.59 2.27
CA ILE A 74 -3.80 -8.25 2.69
C ILE A 74 -5.04 -7.53 3.23
N THR A 75 -5.13 -7.36 4.54
CA THR A 75 -6.28 -6.74 5.19
C THR A 75 -5.90 -5.35 5.68
N MET A 76 -6.66 -4.35 5.26
CA MET A 76 -6.57 -2.98 5.77
C MET A 76 -7.78 -2.70 6.64
N ARG A 77 -7.55 -2.32 7.90
CA ARG A 77 -8.61 -1.97 8.85
C ARG A 77 -8.66 -0.47 9.06
N GLN A 78 -9.82 0.11 8.83
CA GLN A 78 -10.05 1.53 9.07
C GLN A 78 -10.37 1.81 10.55
N GLN A 79 -10.29 3.08 10.92
CA GLN A 79 -10.59 3.54 12.28
C GLN A 79 -12.04 3.24 12.69
N SER A 80 -12.96 3.20 11.73
CA SER A 80 -14.36 2.81 11.93
C SER A 80 -14.57 1.32 12.24
N GLY A 81 -13.52 0.50 12.12
CA GLY A 81 -13.60 -0.96 12.25
C GLY A 81 -13.84 -1.67 10.92
N GLU A 82 -14.14 -0.95 9.84
CA GLU A 82 -14.33 -1.52 8.52
C GLU A 82 -13.01 -2.09 7.99
N ALA A 83 -13.04 -3.32 7.47
CA ALA A 83 -11.89 -4.00 6.93
C ALA A 83 -12.05 -4.23 5.43
N HIS A 84 -10.96 -4.01 4.67
CA HIS A 84 -10.92 -4.23 3.24
C HIS A 84 -9.84 -5.25 2.91
N LEU A 85 -10.17 -6.21 2.05
CA LEU A 85 -9.22 -7.16 1.49
C LEU A 85 -8.62 -6.54 0.23
N LEU A 86 -7.39 -6.04 0.34
CA LEU A 86 -6.76 -5.26 -0.75
C LEU A 86 -6.51 -6.10 -2.00
N GLU A 87 -6.24 -7.40 -1.85
CA GLU A 87 -6.03 -8.30 -2.99
C GLU A 87 -7.29 -8.49 -3.84
N ARG A 88 -8.46 -8.12 -3.33
CA ARG A 88 -9.75 -8.22 -4.04
C ARG A 88 -10.23 -6.89 -4.62
N LEU A 89 -9.59 -5.78 -4.26
CA LEU A 89 -9.97 -4.46 -4.76
C LEU A 89 -9.18 -4.11 -6.03
N PRO A 90 -9.81 -3.42 -7.01
CA PRO A 90 -9.07 -2.76 -8.07
C PRO A 90 -8.12 -1.70 -7.50
N ASP A 91 -7.04 -1.42 -8.19
CA ASP A 91 -6.00 -0.48 -7.73
C ASP A 91 -6.54 0.92 -7.40
N PHE A 92 -7.46 1.44 -8.22
CA PHE A 92 -8.08 2.75 -7.99
C PHE A 92 -8.97 2.78 -6.74
N GLU A 93 -9.58 1.65 -6.36
CA GLU A 93 -10.40 1.54 -5.16
C GLU A 93 -9.58 1.42 -3.88
N ILE A 94 -8.37 0.89 -3.97
CA ILE A 94 -7.46 0.78 -2.81
C ILE A 94 -7.17 2.18 -2.24
N THR A 95 -6.85 3.15 -3.08
CA THR A 95 -6.63 4.52 -2.64
C THR A 95 -7.90 5.15 -2.09
N LYS A 96 -9.03 4.95 -2.76
CA LYS A 96 -10.30 5.60 -2.42
C LYS A 96 -10.96 5.01 -1.17
N LYS A 97 -11.07 3.68 -1.09
CA LYS A 97 -11.78 2.97 -0.02
C LYS A 97 -10.88 2.63 1.16
N ALA A 98 -9.71 2.07 0.90
CA ALA A 98 -8.78 1.67 1.95
C ALA A 98 -7.87 2.81 2.41
N LYS A 99 -7.87 3.95 1.72
CA LYS A 99 -7.07 5.16 2.02
C LYS A 99 -5.56 4.87 2.07
N VAL A 100 -5.12 4.00 1.18
CA VAL A 100 -3.70 3.71 0.98
C VAL A 100 -3.12 4.69 -0.04
N ALA A 101 -2.05 5.36 0.32
CA ALA A 101 -1.29 6.24 -0.58
C ALA A 101 0.15 5.76 -0.66
N ARG A 102 0.78 5.99 -1.80
CA ARG A 102 2.16 5.60 -2.05
C ARG A 102 2.96 6.77 -2.57
N THR A 103 4.16 6.95 -2.04
CA THR A 103 5.18 7.81 -2.65
C THR A 103 5.95 7.00 -3.68
N PHE A 104 6.23 7.61 -4.83
CA PHE A 104 6.99 6.98 -5.90
C PHE A 104 8.44 7.47 -5.88
N GLN A 105 9.35 6.59 -6.28
CA GLN A 105 10.78 6.90 -6.33
C GLN A 105 11.09 7.96 -7.40
N ASN A 106 10.38 7.93 -8.52
CA ASN A 106 10.50 8.92 -9.58
C ASN A 106 9.37 9.94 -9.46
N ILE A 107 9.72 11.16 -9.09
CA ILE A 107 8.75 12.26 -9.00
C ILE A 107 8.55 12.83 -10.40
N ARG A 108 7.28 12.88 -10.84
CA ARG A 108 6.88 13.52 -12.10
C ARG A 108 5.86 14.60 -11.79
N LEU A 109 6.25 15.83 -12.03
CA LEU A 109 5.37 16.99 -11.94
C LEU A 109 4.88 17.38 -13.34
N PHE A 110 3.74 18.03 -13.39
CA PHE A 110 3.27 18.68 -14.61
C PHE A 110 4.06 19.97 -14.80
N SER A 111 5.06 19.95 -15.67
CA SER A 111 6.00 21.05 -15.86
C SER A 111 5.35 22.32 -16.41
N GLY A 112 4.21 22.21 -17.08
CA GLY A 112 3.43 23.34 -17.57
C GLY A 112 2.48 23.97 -16.54
N LEU A 113 2.42 23.42 -15.34
CA LEU A 113 1.55 23.89 -14.27
C LEU A 113 2.38 24.53 -13.16
N THR A 114 1.78 25.48 -12.45
CA THR A 114 2.37 26.09 -11.24
C THR A 114 2.45 25.06 -10.10
N VAL A 115 3.19 25.39 -9.04
CA VAL A 115 3.25 24.58 -7.82
C VAL A 115 1.85 24.41 -7.23
N LEU A 116 1.07 25.48 -7.14
CA LEU A 116 -0.29 25.42 -6.62
C LEU A 116 -1.18 24.50 -7.45
N GLU A 117 -1.12 24.58 -8.77
CA GLU A 117 -1.90 23.71 -9.67
C GLU A 117 -1.51 22.25 -9.52
N ASN A 118 -0.21 21.93 -9.37
CA ASN A 118 0.24 20.57 -9.09
C ASN A 118 -0.34 20.03 -7.78
N LEU A 119 -0.38 20.85 -6.72
CA LEU A 119 -0.97 20.49 -5.43
C LEU A 119 -2.48 20.27 -5.54
N LEU A 120 -3.18 21.11 -6.32
CA LEU A 120 -4.62 20.97 -6.55
C LEU A 120 -4.95 19.67 -7.31
N VAL A 121 -4.15 19.30 -8.29
CA VAL A 121 -4.30 18.03 -9.01
C VAL A 121 -4.14 16.85 -8.04
N ALA A 122 -3.19 16.92 -7.12
CA ALA A 122 -2.97 15.87 -6.11
C ALA A 122 -4.18 15.71 -5.16
N GLN A 123 -4.97 16.76 -4.96
CA GLN A 123 -6.16 16.77 -4.11
C GLN A 123 -7.47 16.52 -4.89
N HIS A 124 -7.38 16.08 -6.12
CA HIS A 124 -8.53 15.94 -7.04
C HIS A 124 -9.75 15.26 -6.40
N ASN A 125 -9.55 14.15 -5.71
CA ASN A 125 -10.65 13.40 -5.09
C ASN A 125 -11.36 14.20 -3.98
N ALA A 126 -10.63 15.00 -3.22
CA ALA A 126 -11.20 15.84 -2.17
C ALA A 126 -11.98 17.03 -2.77
N LEU A 127 -11.42 17.65 -3.81
CA LEU A 127 -12.04 18.78 -4.50
C LEU A 127 -13.31 18.37 -5.24
N MET A 128 -13.34 17.20 -5.86
CA MET A 128 -14.54 16.68 -6.53
C MET A 128 -15.69 16.44 -5.55
N LYS A 129 -15.40 15.97 -4.34
CA LYS A 129 -16.43 15.84 -3.29
C LYS A 129 -17.00 17.20 -2.89
N LEU A 130 -16.16 18.20 -2.73
CA LEU A 130 -16.61 19.57 -2.41
C LEU A 130 -17.47 20.14 -3.53
N SER A 131 -17.11 19.94 -4.78
CA SER A 131 -17.89 20.38 -5.94
C SER A 131 -19.28 19.75 -5.96
N LEU A 132 -19.40 18.45 -5.65
CA LEU A 132 -20.68 17.76 -5.60
C LEU A 132 -21.57 18.22 -4.43
N ILE A 133 -20.98 18.68 -3.33
CA ILE A 133 -21.73 19.20 -2.17
C ILE A 133 -22.29 20.60 -2.46
N HIS A 134 -21.65 21.37 -3.33
CA HIS A 134 -22.07 22.73 -3.68
C HIS A 134 -22.98 22.84 -4.90
N ILE A 135 -23.26 21.72 -5.54
CA ILE A 135 -24.23 21.63 -6.63
C ILE A 135 -25.58 21.18 -6.06
#